data_418d0b7ae6686895325702fde05c33ec
#
_entry.id   418d0b7ae6686895325702fde05c33ec
#
_cell.length_a   1.000
_cell.length_b   1.000
_cell.length_c   1.000
_cell.angle_alpha   90.00
_cell.angle_beta   90.00
_cell.angle_gamma   90.00
#
_symmetry.space_group_name_H-M   'P 1'
#
loop_
_entity.id
_entity.type
_entity.pdbx_description
1 polymer ?
#
loop_
_entity_poly.entity_id
_entity_poly.type
_entity_poly.pdbx_seq_one_letter_code
_entity_poly.pdbx_strand_id
1 'polypeptide(L)'
;RRQRQMCIRDSTSAIGAAMIGWYGTAMLCYVTPKEHLALPEKEDVRTGVVTYKIAAHAADLAKGHPGATIRDNALSKARYDFRWKDQFNLALDPERALEYYKSSNNVDANYCTMCGPNFCAARISHSLKSCQEGK
;
A
#
# COMPACT_ATOMS: atom_id res chain seq x y z
N ARG A 1 12.09 -11.24 -20.39
CA ARG A 1 13.36 -10.72 -19.84
C ARG A 1 13.30 -9.22 -19.49
N ARG A 2 12.64 -8.33 -20.27
CA ARG A 2 12.55 -6.89 -20.00
C ARG A 2 11.78 -6.55 -18.70
N GLN A 3 10.69 -7.24 -18.40
CA GLN A 3 9.90 -7.00 -17.18
C GLN A 3 10.64 -7.35 -15.89
N ARG A 4 11.48 -8.38 -15.87
CA ARG A 4 12.28 -8.74 -14.69
C ARG A 4 13.33 -7.69 -14.33
N GLN A 5 13.89 -6.97 -15.29
CA GLN A 5 14.88 -5.93 -15.01
C GLN A 5 14.26 -4.64 -14.46
N MET A 6 13.03 -4.29 -14.85
CA MET A 6 12.34 -3.11 -14.34
C MET A 6 11.90 -3.27 -12.89
N CYS A 7 11.35 -4.45 -12.50
CA CYS A 7 10.94 -4.72 -11.13
C CYS A 7 12.13 -4.93 -10.16
N ILE A 8 13.29 -5.36 -10.64
CA ILE A 8 14.45 -5.64 -9.78
C ILE A 8 15.09 -4.35 -9.26
N ARG A 9 15.15 -3.27 -10.05
CA ARG A 9 15.91 -2.08 -9.66
C ARG A 9 15.23 -1.28 -8.55
N ASP A 10 13.97 -0.93 -8.72
CA ASP A 10 13.20 -0.18 -7.73
C ASP A 10 12.85 -1.04 -6.51
N SER A 11 12.37 -2.27 -6.72
CA SER A 11 11.97 -3.17 -5.62
C SER A 11 13.17 -3.65 -4.80
N THR A 12 14.25 -4.11 -5.44
CA THR A 12 15.45 -4.57 -4.72
C THR A 12 16.14 -3.42 -4.00
N SER A 13 16.23 -2.24 -4.63
CA SER A 13 16.81 -1.06 -3.97
C SER A 13 15.97 -0.60 -2.78
N ALA A 14 14.63 -0.69 -2.86
CA ALA A 14 13.74 -0.35 -1.76
C ALA A 14 13.87 -1.30 -0.57
N ILE A 15 14.09 -2.60 -0.81
CA ILE A 15 14.38 -3.56 0.26
C ILE A 15 15.67 -3.17 0.98
N GLY A 16 16.75 -2.89 0.25
CA GLY A 16 18.00 -2.40 0.81
C GLY A 16 17.84 -1.07 1.54
N ALA A 17 17.07 -0.14 0.98
CA ALA A 17 16.77 1.15 1.61
C ALA A 17 16.01 0.99 2.94
N ALA A 18 15.05 0.08 3.03
CA ALA A 18 14.35 -0.22 4.28
C ALA A 18 15.33 -0.76 5.34
N MET A 19 16.25 -1.64 4.95
CA MET A 19 17.26 -2.18 5.86
C MET A 19 18.21 -1.10 6.39
N ILE A 20 18.81 -0.28 5.52
CA ILE A 20 19.71 0.79 5.97
C ILE A 20 18.98 1.87 6.75
N GLY A 21 17.72 2.15 6.40
CA GLY A 21 16.84 3.03 7.18
C GLY A 21 16.62 2.52 8.60
N TRP A 22 16.41 1.22 8.78
CA TRP A 22 16.31 0.58 10.08
C TRP A 22 17.57 0.77 10.92
N TYR A 23 18.75 0.64 10.31
CA TYR A 23 20.03 0.80 10.99
C TYR A 23 20.46 2.26 11.23
N GLY A 24 19.64 3.24 10.92
CA GLY A 24 19.85 4.61 11.36
C GLY A 24 20.03 5.66 10.27
N THR A 25 19.87 5.33 8.99
CA THR A 25 19.85 6.33 7.92
C THR A 25 18.67 7.29 8.11
N ALA A 26 18.95 8.59 8.12
CA ALA A 26 17.93 9.61 8.38
C ALA A 26 17.12 10.01 7.14
N MET A 27 17.64 9.79 5.95
CA MET A 27 17.01 10.17 4.69
C MET A 27 17.31 9.15 3.60
N LEU A 28 16.28 8.81 2.81
CA LEU A 28 16.38 7.93 1.66
C LEU A 28 16.10 8.72 0.38
N CYS A 29 16.93 8.53 -0.65
CA CYS A 29 16.66 9.03 -1.98
C CYS A 29 16.07 7.90 -2.84
N TYR A 30 15.04 8.19 -3.62
CA TYR A 30 14.37 7.20 -4.44
C TYR A 30 15.21 6.78 -5.66
N VAL A 31 14.94 5.58 -6.15
CA VAL A 31 15.45 5.04 -7.42
C VAL A 31 14.25 4.79 -8.33
N THR A 32 14.38 5.14 -9.60
CA THR A 32 13.32 4.92 -10.59
C THR A 32 13.45 3.55 -11.26
N PRO A 33 12.36 2.99 -11.83
CA PRO A 33 12.43 1.77 -12.63
C PRO A 33 13.37 1.88 -13.84
N LYS A 34 13.58 3.10 -14.36
CA LYS A 34 14.47 3.39 -15.49
C LYS A 34 15.92 3.72 -15.10
N GLU A 35 16.29 3.55 -13.83
CA GLU A 35 17.63 3.91 -13.32
C GLU A 35 18.74 3.28 -14.17
N HIS A 36 19.66 4.13 -14.67
CA HIS A 36 20.73 3.74 -15.59
C HIS A 36 20.29 3.08 -16.92
N LEU A 37 19.00 3.11 -17.26
CA LEU A 37 18.48 2.54 -18.52
C LEU A 37 18.02 3.63 -19.48
N ALA A 38 17.35 4.66 -18.97
CA ALA A 38 16.82 5.77 -19.76
C ALA A 38 16.49 6.95 -18.85
N LEU A 39 16.16 8.09 -19.45
CA LEU A 39 15.65 9.26 -18.72
C LEU A 39 14.25 8.92 -18.14
N PRO A 40 14.03 9.09 -16.83
CA PRO A 40 12.74 8.79 -16.21
C PRO A 40 11.67 9.80 -16.62
N GLU A 41 10.47 9.32 -16.84
CA GLU A 41 9.26 10.11 -17.01
C GLU A 41 8.58 10.39 -15.65
N LYS A 42 7.57 11.26 -15.65
CA LYS A 42 6.82 11.61 -14.45
C LYS A 42 6.29 10.39 -13.68
N GLU A 43 5.76 9.39 -14.37
CA GLU A 43 5.23 8.18 -13.76
C GLU A 43 6.31 7.26 -13.19
N ASP A 44 7.49 7.23 -13.78
CA ASP A 44 8.65 6.52 -13.23
C ASP A 44 9.10 7.15 -11.91
N VAL A 45 9.16 8.49 -11.87
CA VAL A 45 9.48 9.25 -10.65
C VAL A 45 8.42 9.00 -9.56
N ARG A 46 7.14 9.06 -9.91
CA ARG A 46 6.03 8.77 -9.00
C ARG A 46 6.18 7.37 -8.40
N THR A 47 6.40 6.36 -9.24
CA THR A 47 6.61 4.97 -8.82
C THR A 47 7.80 4.86 -7.86
N GLY A 48 8.93 5.47 -8.19
CA GLY A 48 10.11 5.49 -7.33
C GLY A 48 9.84 6.12 -5.96
N VAL A 49 9.21 7.29 -5.95
CA VAL A 49 8.88 8.00 -4.70
C VAL A 49 7.91 7.19 -3.82
N VAL A 50 6.87 6.60 -4.39
CA VAL A 50 5.91 5.78 -3.63
C VAL A 50 6.60 4.54 -3.06
N THR A 51 7.42 3.87 -3.86
CA THR A 51 8.19 2.69 -3.43
C THR A 51 9.11 3.02 -2.25
N TYR A 52 9.80 4.16 -2.30
CA TYR A 52 10.68 4.59 -1.21
C TYR A 52 9.95 5.13 0.02
N LYS A 53 8.73 5.65 -0.13
CA LYS A 53 7.84 5.91 1.02
C LYS A 53 7.48 4.61 1.76
N ILE A 54 7.25 3.51 1.02
CA ILE A 54 7.02 2.20 1.63
C ILE A 54 8.26 1.72 2.38
N ALA A 55 9.44 1.86 1.78
CA ALA A 55 10.71 1.48 2.41
C ALA A 55 10.99 2.29 3.69
N ALA A 56 10.78 3.60 3.65
CA ALA A 56 10.94 4.48 4.82
C ALA A 56 9.94 4.12 5.92
N HIS A 57 8.69 3.87 5.58
CA HIS A 57 7.66 3.45 6.53
C HIS A 57 8.00 2.11 7.20
N ALA A 58 8.47 1.13 6.43
CA ALA A 58 8.93 -0.14 6.99
C ALA A 58 10.10 0.04 7.96
N ALA A 59 11.04 0.94 7.64
CA ALA A 59 12.15 1.27 8.53
C ALA A 59 11.67 1.95 9.83
N ASP A 60 10.69 2.85 9.75
CA ASP A 60 10.11 3.52 10.91
C ASP A 60 9.37 2.55 11.84
N LEU A 61 8.64 1.59 11.26
CA LEU A 61 8.03 0.50 12.03
C LEU A 61 9.08 -0.35 12.74
N ALA A 62 10.15 -0.74 12.04
CA ALA A 62 11.23 -1.55 12.59
C ALA A 62 12.01 -0.84 13.71
N LYS A 63 12.17 0.49 13.62
CA LYS A 63 12.79 1.32 14.67
C LYS A 63 11.86 1.57 15.86
N GLY A 64 10.58 1.24 15.78
CA GLY A 64 9.59 1.56 16.81
C GLY A 64 9.26 3.05 16.89
N HIS A 65 9.29 3.76 15.77
CA HIS A 65 8.96 5.19 15.75
C HIS A 65 7.53 5.43 16.27
N PRO A 66 7.30 6.35 17.24
CA PRO A 66 6.03 6.48 17.95
C PRO A 66 4.80 6.74 17.09
N GLY A 67 4.94 7.32 15.92
CA GLY A 67 3.82 7.62 15.01
C GLY A 67 3.61 6.60 13.89
N ALA A 68 4.50 5.63 13.72
CA ALA A 68 4.53 4.79 12.52
C ALA A 68 3.26 3.93 12.35
N THR A 69 2.71 3.39 13.43
CA THR A 69 1.54 2.50 13.40
C THR A 69 0.20 3.23 13.27
N ILE A 70 0.13 4.54 13.48
CA ILE A 70 -1.14 5.29 13.52
C ILE A 70 -1.87 5.17 12.19
N ARG A 71 -1.17 5.38 11.10
CA ARG A 71 -1.72 5.30 9.75
C ARG A 71 -2.14 3.88 9.38
N ASP A 72 -1.34 2.88 9.71
CA ASP A 72 -1.62 1.48 9.42
C ASP A 72 -2.87 1.01 10.16
N ASN A 73 -3.01 1.38 11.42
CA ASN A 73 -4.19 1.08 12.23
C ASN A 73 -5.43 1.77 11.67
N ALA A 74 -5.33 3.03 11.27
CA ALA A 74 -6.43 3.78 10.65
C ALA A 74 -6.85 3.15 9.31
N LEU A 75 -5.88 2.78 8.46
CA LEU A 75 -6.13 2.12 7.17
C LEU A 75 -6.74 0.72 7.37
N SER A 76 -6.23 -0.06 8.32
CA SER A 76 -6.75 -1.38 8.65
C SER A 76 -8.20 -1.31 9.12
N LYS A 77 -8.53 -0.33 9.97
CA LYS A 77 -9.90 -0.08 10.41
C LYS A 77 -10.80 0.36 9.25
N ALA A 78 -10.33 1.27 8.41
CA ALA A 78 -11.06 1.71 7.22
C ALA A 78 -11.35 0.55 6.25
N ARG A 79 -10.39 -0.38 6.08
CA ARG A 79 -10.56 -1.59 5.27
C ARG A 79 -11.56 -2.55 5.88
N TYR A 80 -11.48 -2.78 7.17
CA TYR A 80 -12.41 -3.65 7.87
C TYR A 80 -13.85 -3.14 7.75
N ASP A 81 -14.06 -1.83 7.92
CA ASP A 81 -15.38 -1.19 7.88
C ASP A 81 -15.86 -0.85 6.45
N PHE A 82 -15.15 -1.27 5.40
CA PHE A 82 -15.43 -0.95 3.99
C PHE A 82 -15.54 0.56 3.70
N ARG A 83 -14.85 1.41 4.45
CA ARG A 83 -14.82 2.86 4.24
C ARG A 83 -13.84 3.23 3.13
N TRP A 84 -14.27 3.04 1.88
CA TRP A 84 -13.43 3.16 0.68
C TRP A 84 -12.77 4.54 0.54
N LYS A 85 -13.50 5.63 0.79
CA LYS A 85 -12.95 6.99 0.72
C LYS A 85 -11.79 7.20 1.69
N ASP A 86 -11.92 6.68 2.90
CA ASP A 86 -10.87 6.77 3.92
C ASP A 86 -9.66 5.93 3.53
N GLN A 87 -9.89 4.75 2.92
CA GLN A 87 -8.79 3.93 2.40
C GLN A 87 -7.98 4.66 1.33
N PHE A 88 -8.64 5.38 0.41
CA PHE A 88 -7.93 6.17 -0.61
C PHE A 88 -7.16 7.33 0.01
N ASN A 89 -7.76 8.07 0.94
CA ASN A 89 -7.12 9.19 1.61
C ASN A 89 -5.91 8.77 2.46
N LEU A 90 -5.93 7.56 3.01
CA LEU A 90 -4.84 6.98 3.79
C LEU A 90 -3.81 6.25 2.92
N ALA A 91 -4.08 6.01 1.64
CA ALA A 91 -3.16 5.34 0.73
C ALA A 91 -1.89 6.17 0.48
N LEU A 92 -0.77 5.51 0.21
CA LEU A 92 0.49 6.18 -0.18
C LEU A 92 0.41 6.82 -1.56
N ASP A 93 -0.45 6.28 -2.43
CA ASP A 93 -0.79 6.81 -3.74
C ASP A 93 -2.33 6.83 -3.87
N PRO A 94 -2.99 7.89 -3.37
CA PRO A 94 -4.45 7.99 -3.35
C PRO A 94 -5.08 8.00 -4.74
N GLU A 95 -4.46 8.69 -5.69
CA GLU A 95 -4.98 8.82 -7.06
C GLU A 95 -4.99 7.47 -7.76
N ARG A 96 -3.89 6.70 -7.67
CA ARG A 96 -3.79 5.39 -8.27
C ARG A 96 -4.72 4.36 -7.60
N ALA A 97 -4.87 4.45 -6.29
CA ALA A 97 -5.83 3.61 -5.56
C ALA A 97 -7.28 3.87 -6.02
N LEU A 98 -7.65 5.14 -6.19
CA LEU A 98 -8.96 5.53 -6.70
C LEU A 98 -9.17 5.12 -8.16
N GLU A 99 -8.15 5.24 -9.01
CA GLU A 99 -8.19 4.82 -10.40
C GLU A 99 -8.46 3.30 -10.51
N TYR A 100 -7.73 2.48 -9.78
CA TYR A 100 -7.95 1.04 -9.73
C TYR A 100 -9.33 0.66 -9.22
N TYR A 101 -9.81 1.36 -8.20
CA TYR A 101 -11.16 1.13 -7.70
C TYR A 101 -12.24 1.45 -8.74
N LYS A 102 -12.11 2.59 -9.42
CA LYS A 102 -13.04 2.98 -10.50
C LYS A 102 -13.02 2.01 -11.68
N SER A 103 -11.86 1.49 -12.05
CA SER A 103 -11.73 0.52 -13.15
C SER A 103 -12.40 -0.84 -12.85
N SER A 104 -12.67 -1.13 -11.59
CA SER A 104 -13.24 -2.40 -11.15
C SER A 104 -14.76 -2.49 -11.24
N ASN A 105 -15.48 -1.44 -11.70
CA ASN A 105 -16.94 -1.36 -11.77
C ASN A 105 -17.67 -1.75 -10.45
N ASN A 106 -17.02 -1.59 -9.33
CA ASN A 106 -17.59 -1.96 -8.04
C ASN A 106 -18.52 -0.84 -7.53
N VAL A 107 -19.80 -1.08 -7.61
CA VAL A 107 -20.83 -0.13 -7.15
C VAL A 107 -21.22 -0.41 -5.69
N ASP A 108 -20.91 -1.59 -5.18
CA ASP A 108 -21.36 -2.04 -3.85
C ASP A 108 -20.24 -1.97 -2.81
N ALA A 109 -20.51 -1.28 -1.71
CA ALA A 109 -19.51 -0.90 -0.71
C ALA A 109 -19.06 -2.03 0.23
N ASN A 110 -19.79 -3.15 0.30
CA ASN A 110 -19.65 -4.16 1.36
C ASN A 110 -18.76 -5.36 1.04
N TYR A 111 -18.06 -5.34 -0.09
CA TYR A 111 -17.06 -6.35 -0.48
C TYR A 111 -16.10 -5.79 -1.53
N CYS A 112 -14.98 -6.46 -1.76
CA CYS A 112 -14.07 -6.10 -2.84
C CYS A 112 -14.34 -6.95 -4.09
N THR A 113 -14.12 -6.38 -5.28
CA THR A 113 -14.32 -7.05 -6.58
C THR A 113 -13.45 -8.29 -6.76
N MET A 114 -12.28 -8.33 -6.12
CA MET A 114 -11.36 -9.46 -6.22
C MET A 114 -11.95 -10.74 -5.62
N CYS A 115 -12.58 -10.63 -4.43
CA CYS A 115 -13.17 -11.77 -3.73
C CYS A 115 -14.65 -11.99 -4.08
N GLY A 116 -15.34 -10.94 -4.50
CA GLY A 116 -16.80 -10.97 -4.73
C GLY A 116 -17.61 -11.08 -3.43
N PRO A 117 -18.94 -11.11 -3.55
CA PRO A 117 -19.84 -11.08 -2.38
C PRO A 117 -19.80 -12.32 -1.50
N ASN A 118 -19.44 -13.47 -2.07
CA ASN A 118 -19.54 -14.75 -1.36
C ASN A 118 -18.23 -15.20 -0.68
N PHE A 119 -17.09 -14.66 -1.11
CA PHE A 119 -15.77 -15.09 -0.63
C PHE A 119 -14.96 -13.98 0.04
N CYS A 120 -15.56 -12.83 0.32
CA CYS A 120 -14.88 -11.75 1.01
C CYS A 120 -14.71 -12.07 2.50
N ALA A 121 -13.47 -12.34 2.93
CA ALA A 121 -13.16 -12.69 4.32
C ALA A 121 -13.61 -11.61 5.33
N ALA A 122 -13.48 -10.34 4.99
CA ALA A 122 -13.94 -9.24 5.85
C ALA A 122 -15.47 -9.28 6.03
N ARG A 123 -16.25 -9.48 4.95
CA ARG A 123 -17.70 -9.60 5.01
C ARG A 123 -18.14 -10.81 5.84
N ILE A 124 -17.48 -11.95 5.65
CA ILE A 124 -17.75 -13.17 6.45
C ILE A 124 -17.47 -12.91 7.94
N SER A 125 -16.36 -12.25 8.26
CA SER A 125 -16.02 -11.89 9.65
C SER A 125 -17.06 -10.96 10.29
N HIS A 126 -17.59 -10.00 9.54
CA HIS A 126 -18.68 -9.13 10.01
C HIS A 126 -19.95 -9.92 10.32
N SER A 127 -20.35 -10.84 9.44
CA SER A 127 -21.53 -11.66 9.66
C SER A 127 -21.40 -12.61 10.88
N LEU A 128 -20.21 -13.14 11.12
CA LEU A 128 -19.95 -13.96 12.30
C LEU A 128 -20.01 -13.17 13.60
N LYS A 129 -19.49 -11.93 13.63
CA LYS A 129 -19.59 -11.05 14.80
C LYS A 129 -21.03 -10.71 15.15
N SER A 130 -21.85 -10.33 14.17
CA SER A 130 -23.27 -10.02 14.40
C SER A 130 -24.05 -11.21 14.96
N CYS A 131 -23.68 -12.44 14.60
CA CYS A 131 -24.28 -13.65 15.17
C CYS A 131 -23.87 -13.92 16.64
N GLN A 132 -22.71 -13.41 17.07
CA GLN A 132 -22.23 -13.55 18.45
C GLN A 132 -22.82 -12.50 19.40
N GLU A 133 -23.05 -11.28 18.90
CA GLU A 133 -23.62 -10.17 19.68
C GLU A 133 -25.14 -10.23 19.80
N GLY A 134 -25.81 -11.12 19.05
CA GLY A 134 -27.26 -11.37 19.11
C GLY A 134 -27.69 -12.54 20.02
N LYS A 135 -26.75 -13.06 20.82
CA LYS A 135 -27.01 -14.04 21.89
C LYS A 135 -26.72 -13.42 23.26
#